data_5e83ef75a566a729f4fb404abb9b5a57
#
_entry.id   5e83ef75a566a729f4fb404abb9b5a57
#
_cell.length_a   1.000
_cell.length_b   1.000
_cell.length_c   1.000
_cell.angle_alpha   90.00
_cell.angle_beta   90.00
_cell.angle_gamma   90.00
#
_symmetry.space_group_name_H-M   'P 1'
#
loop_
_entity.id
_entity.type
_entity.pdbx_description
1 polymer ?
#
loop_
_entity_poly.entity_id
_entity_poly.type
_entity_poly.pdbx_seq_one_letter_code
_entity_poly.pdbx_strand_id
1 'polypeptide(L)'
;MQPALAESWEVSDDGLPYTFHLRQGAKWVDSQGREVGEVKADDFVAGMQHMMDVMGGLEYLIEGIIVNASEYISGDVTDFAEVGVKAVDDYTVEYTLCQPTSFFMTMLGYNVFAPMSRSYYESKGGKFGADFDNSAASYTYGKTPSDIAYCGPYLVSNFTSENTIVFTANPAYWNKDNITIKTLTWLYNDGQDALKGYNDTMSGVLDGAGLNASAAEQAKTDGVFDTLAYVSATDATTFSAFLNVNRAATSNVNDGSVVSPKEGDEEAMTRTHAAFLNVHFRRAIMFALDRATYNAQTVGEDLKYASLVNTYTPGNFVSLEEDTTVDINGTATTFPAGTYYGAIVQAQIDADGLTIKVWDPEAEGGAGSSTQFDGWYNPDEAAAELATAVEELAAKGVEVSAENPIYMDIPYFSGSEAFGNRANALKKSIETVLGGAVIVNLVECVDSNAWYYAGYYTDFGYEANYDFYDVSGWGPDYGDPQTYLDTFLPDYSGYMVKCIGLF
;
A
#
# COMPACT_ATOMS: atom_id res chain seq x y z
N MET A 1 -3.22 -23.04 1.56
CA MET A 1 -2.45 -23.16 0.30
C MET A 1 -2.98 -24.29 -0.54
N GLN A 2 -2.93 -24.16 -1.88
CA GLN A 2 -3.29 -25.21 -2.83
C GLN A 2 -2.15 -25.41 -3.84
N PRO A 3 -1.90 -26.65 -4.31
CA PRO A 3 -0.92 -26.90 -5.35
C PRO A 3 -1.21 -26.10 -6.63
N ALA A 4 -0.15 -25.51 -7.20
CA ALA A 4 -0.19 -24.76 -8.46
C ALA A 4 0.95 -25.24 -9.38
N LEU A 5 1.97 -24.44 -9.65
CA LEU A 5 3.18 -24.91 -10.35
C LEU A 5 3.97 -25.91 -9.52
N ALA A 6 4.00 -25.77 -8.21
CA ALA A 6 4.43 -26.83 -7.31
C ALA A 6 3.26 -27.78 -7.03
N GLU A 7 3.48 -29.09 -7.15
CA GLU A 7 2.49 -30.14 -6.82
C GLU A 7 2.53 -30.52 -5.34
N SER A 8 3.71 -30.42 -4.72
CA SER A 8 3.95 -30.70 -3.31
C SER A 8 5.17 -29.91 -2.81
N TRP A 9 5.32 -29.88 -1.50
CA TRP A 9 6.46 -29.26 -0.83
C TRP A 9 6.75 -29.94 0.50
N GLU A 10 7.96 -29.78 0.95
CA GLU A 10 8.47 -30.27 2.23
C GLU A 10 9.15 -29.12 2.97
N VAL A 11 9.03 -29.12 4.29
CA VAL A 11 9.71 -28.19 5.18
C VAL A 11 10.56 -28.99 6.14
N SER A 12 11.81 -28.61 6.32
CA SER A 12 12.70 -29.26 7.26
C SER A 12 12.27 -29.07 8.72
N ASP A 13 12.74 -29.92 9.62
CA ASP A 13 12.39 -29.89 11.04
C ASP A 13 12.83 -28.56 11.73
N ASP A 14 13.87 -27.90 11.22
CA ASP A 14 14.34 -26.59 11.70
C ASP A 14 13.60 -25.40 11.06
N GLY A 15 12.72 -25.65 10.09
CA GLY A 15 11.92 -24.65 9.42
C GLY A 15 12.68 -23.74 8.46
N LEU A 16 13.94 -24.07 8.10
CA LEU A 16 14.77 -23.20 7.24
C LEU A 16 14.70 -23.58 5.75
N PRO A 17 15.01 -24.84 5.32
CA PRO A 17 14.80 -25.25 3.95
C PRO A 17 13.33 -25.57 3.66
N TYR A 18 12.84 -24.99 2.56
CA TYR A 18 11.57 -25.33 1.92
C TYR A 18 11.86 -25.91 0.55
N THR A 19 11.48 -27.16 0.32
CA THR A 19 11.70 -27.87 -0.95
C THR A 19 10.38 -28.02 -1.69
N PHE A 20 10.31 -27.50 -2.92
CA PHE A 20 9.11 -27.52 -3.78
C PHE A 20 9.32 -28.44 -4.97
N HIS A 21 8.42 -29.39 -5.18
CA HIS A 21 8.40 -30.30 -6.33
C HIS A 21 7.47 -29.74 -7.39
N LEU A 22 8.04 -29.37 -8.55
CA LEU A 22 7.32 -28.71 -9.63
C LEU A 22 6.53 -29.68 -10.49
N ARG A 23 5.43 -29.20 -11.01
CA ARG A 23 4.63 -29.87 -12.02
C ARG A 23 5.41 -30.02 -13.32
N GLN A 24 5.60 -31.25 -13.79
CA GLN A 24 6.23 -31.52 -15.06
C GLN A 24 5.27 -31.21 -16.23
N GLY A 25 5.83 -30.74 -17.35
CA GLY A 25 5.07 -30.45 -18.56
C GLY A 25 4.35 -29.09 -18.55
N ALA A 26 4.48 -28.27 -17.49
CA ALA A 26 3.99 -26.89 -17.51
C ALA A 26 4.77 -26.08 -18.55
N LYS A 27 4.06 -25.30 -19.40
CA LYS A 27 4.67 -24.68 -20.57
C LYS A 27 4.85 -23.18 -20.40
N TRP A 28 5.99 -22.69 -20.93
CA TRP A 28 6.16 -21.31 -21.32
C TRP A 28 5.64 -21.10 -22.74
N VAL A 29 4.87 -20.04 -22.93
CA VAL A 29 4.36 -19.63 -24.24
C VAL A 29 4.63 -18.15 -24.48
N ASP A 30 4.70 -17.74 -25.75
CA ASP A 30 4.73 -16.33 -26.14
C ASP A 30 3.33 -15.70 -26.11
N SER A 31 3.22 -14.40 -26.40
CA SER A 31 1.96 -13.66 -26.42
C SER A 31 0.91 -14.18 -27.43
N GLN A 32 1.31 -15.09 -28.32
CA GLN A 32 0.43 -15.76 -29.29
C GLN A 32 0.05 -17.20 -28.87
N GLY A 33 0.50 -17.63 -27.67
CA GLY A 33 0.24 -18.98 -27.17
C GLY A 33 1.11 -20.07 -27.79
N ARG A 34 2.20 -19.73 -28.48
CA ARG A 34 3.13 -20.71 -29.04
C ARG A 34 4.14 -21.11 -27.98
N GLU A 35 4.38 -22.43 -27.83
CA GLU A 35 5.34 -22.93 -26.86
C GLU A 35 6.75 -22.41 -27.17
N VAL A 36 7.42 -21.89 -26.11
CA VAL A 36 8.80 -21.40 -26.14
C VAL A 36 9.69 -22.11 -25.13
N GLY A 37 9.13 -22.96 -24.28
CA GLY A 37 9.86 -23.76 -23.32
C GLY A 37 8.96 -24.51 -22.37
N GLU A 38 9.58 -25.18 -21.39
CA GLU A 38 8.92 -25.82 -20.28
C GLU A 38 9.38 -25.16 -18.98
N VAL A 39 8.49 -24.98 -18.01
CA VAL A 39 8.82 -24.39 -16.71
C VAL A 39 9.75 -25.34 -15.96
N LYS A 40 10.89 -24.83 -15.53
CA LYS A 40 11.93 -25.54 -14.79
C LYS A 40 12.22 -24.85 -13.45
N ALA A 41 12.89 -25.56 -12.57
CA ALA A 41 13.35 -25.03 -11.29
C ALA A 41 14.26 -23.80 -11.45
N ASP A 42 15.11 -23.80 -12.48
CA ASP A 42 16.03 -22.69 -12.78
C ASP A 42 15.30 -21.41 -13.20
N ASP A 43 14.06 -21.48 -13.67
CA ASP A 43 13.22 -20.31 -13.97
C ASP A 43 12.83 -19.52 -12.71
N PHE A 44 12.69 -20.20 -11.57
CA PHE A 44 12.45 -19.58 -10.26
C PHE A 44 13.71 -18.87 -9.75
N VAL A 45 14.88 -19.51 -9.93
CA VAL A 45 16.19 -18.93 -9.61
C VAL A 45 16.42 -17.68 -10.47
N ALA A 46 16.14 -17.75 -11.77
CA ALA A 46 16.24 -16.62 -12.69
C ALA A 46 15.29 -15.47 -12.34
N GLY A 47 14.04 -15.79 -11.95
CA GLY A 47 13.06 -14.79 -11.52
C GLY A 47 13.52 -14.03 -10.28
N MET A 48 14.00 -14.75 -9.28
CA MET A 48 14.49 -14.15 -8.04
C MET A 48 15.74 -13.29 -8.28
N GLN A 49 16.71 -13.79 -9.08
CA GLN A 49 17.90 -13.02 -9.40
C GLN A 49 17.56 -11.76 -10.19
N HIS A 50 16.71 -11.86 -11.20
CA HIS A 50 16.28 -10.69 -11.97
C HIS A 50 15.60 -9.64 -11.10
N MET A 51 14.75 -10.04 -10.17
CA MET A 51 14.07 -9.14 -9.24
C MET A 51 15.09 -8.33 -8.41
N MET A 52 16.14 -8.99 -7.89
CA MET A 52 17.21 -8.32 -7.14
C MET A 52 18.08 -7.44 -8.03
N ASP A 53 18.41 -7.88 -9.25
CA ASP A 53 19.24 -7.12 -10.18
C ASP A 53 18.56 -5.83 -10.68
N VAL A 54 17.22 -5.84 -10.82
CA VAL A 54 16.43 -4.69 -11.31
C VAL A 54 16.25 -3.62 -10.24
N MET A 55 16.26 -3.98 -8.97
CA MET A 55 15.97 -3.07 -7.85
C MET A 55 14.63 -2.35 -8.06
N GLY A 56 13.55 -3.15 -8.17
CA GLY A 56 12.22 -2.69 -8.54
C GLY A 56 11.35 -2.19 -7.37
N GLY A 57 11.88 -2.19 -6.13
CA GLY A 57 11.22 -1.68 -4.93
C GLY A 57 10.41 -2.74 -4.15
N LEU A 58 10.60 -4.03 -4.45
CA LEU A 58 9.99 -5.15 -3.70
C LEU A 58 11.03 -6.01 -2.97
N GLU A 59 12.27 -5.57 -2.91
CA GLU A 59 13.39 -6.26 -2.29
C GLU A 59 13.14 -6.48 -0.78
N TYR A 60 12.49 -5.53 -0.11
CA TYR A 60 12.15 -5.61 1.31
C TYR A 60 11.37 -6.88 1.69
N LEU A 61 10.66 -7.51 0.72
CA LEU A 61 9.93 -8.76 0.96
C LEU A 61 10.83 -9.98 1.16
N ILE A 62 12.08 -9.91 0.76
CA ILE A 62 13.01 -11.04 0.83
C ILE A 62 14.24 -10.74 1.67
N GLU A 63 14.52 -9.45 1.94
CA GLU A 63 15.59 -9.03 2.84
C GLU A 63 15.35 -9.57 4.26
N GLY A 64 16.36 -10.19 4.84
CA GLY A 64 16.23 -10.84 6.15
C GLY A 64 15.38 -12.11 6.18
N ILE A 65 14.75 -12.50 5.05
CA ILE A 65 13.94 -13.72 4.91
C ILE A 65 14.73 -14.80 4.19
N ILE A 66 15.27 -14.51 3.00
CA ILE A 66 16.05 -15.49 2.20
C ILE A 66 17.53 -15.29 2.52
N VAL A 67 18.24 -16.40 2.76
CA VAL A 67 19.68 -16.38 3.05
C VAL A 67 20.44 -15.63 1.98
N ASN A 68 21.31 -14.70 2.42
CA ASN A 68 22.15 -13.84 1.59
C ASN A 68 21.40 -12.95 0.57
N ALA A 69 20.08 -12.76 0.72
CA ALA A 69 19.36 -11.83 -0.15
C ALA A 69 19.79 -10.38 0.10
N SER A 70 19.82 -9.94 1.37
CA SER A 70 20.29 -8.60 1.73
C SER A 70 21.73 -8.34 1.31
N GLU A 71 22.61 -9.33 1.48
CA GLU A 71 24.03 -9.24 1.12
C GLU A 71 24.22 -9.19 -0.40
N TYR A 72 23.37 -9.87 -1.18
CA TYR A 72 23.40 -9.76 -2.64
C TYR A 72 22.91 -8.40 -3.11
N ILE A 73 21.83 -7.90 -2.54
CA ILE A 73 21.26 -6.58 -2.84
C ILE A 73 22.26 -5.46 -2.50
N SER A 74 22.95 -5.55 -1.35
CA SER A 74 23.98 -4.57 -0.95
C SER A 74 25.28 -4.69 -1.76
N GLY A 75 25.50 -5.81 -2.46
CA GLY A 75 26.74 -6.12 -3.22
C GLY A 75 27.85 -6.73 -2.37
N ASP A 76 27.59 -7.10 -1.11
CA ASP A 76 28.54 -7.83 -0.27
C ASP A 76 28.72 -9.28 -0.72
N VAL A 77 27.67 -9.88 -1.28
CA VAL A 77 27.68 -11.15 -2.02
C VAL A 77 27.46 -10.86 -3.50
N THR A 78 28.33 -11.36 -4.35
CA THR A 78 28.27 -11.16 -5.81
C THR A 78 27.98 -12.44 -6.60
N ASP A 79 28.16 -13.60 -5.99
CA ASP A 79 27.80 -14.89 -6.58
C ASP A 79 26.39 -15.28 -6.16
N PHE A 80 25.43 -15.21 -7.08
CA PHE A 80 24.04 -15.57 -6.81
C PHE A 80 23.85 -17.02 -6.32
N ALA A 81 24.81 -17.90 -6.60
CA ALA A 81 24.77 -19.28 -6.11
C ALA A 81 24.84 -19.38 -4.56
N GLU A 82 25.28 -18.30 -3.88
CA GLU A 82 25.29 -18.20 -2.42
C GLU A 82 23.95 -17.76 -1.84
N VAL A 83 23.02 -17.24 -2.66
CA VAL A 83 21.67 -16.87 -2.24
C VAL A 83 20.82 -18.12 -1.98
N GLY A 84 19.94 -18.04 -0.99
CA GLY A 84 19.10 -19.14 -0.51
C GLY A 84 17.97 -19.55 -1.47
N VAL A 85 18.16 -19.48 -2.79
CA VAL A 85 17.23 -20.03 -3.79
C VAL A 85 18.00 -20.87 -4.79
N LYS A 86 17.62 -22.16 -4.95
CA LYS A 86 18.39 -23.14 -5.75
C LYS A 86 17.49 -24.05 -6.57
N ALA A 87 17.91 -24.34 -7.80
CA ALA A 87 17.40 -25.47 -8.57
C ALA A 87 18.23 -26.71 -8.18
N VAL A 88 17.61 -27.60 -7.41
CA VAL A 88 18.25 -28.86 -6.98
C VAL A 88 18.35 -29.83 -8.17
N ASP A 89 17.31 -29.86 -8.98
CA ASP A 89 17.23 -30.52 -10.28
C ASP A 89 16.24 -29.76 -11.17
N ASP A 90 15.89 -30.31 -12.34
CA ASP A 90 14.99 -29.66 -13.30
C ASP A 90 13.61 -29.29 -12.73
N TYR A 91 13.14 -29.99 -11.70
CA TYR A 91 11.79 -29.85 -11.15
C TYR A 91 11.74 -29.71 -9.63
N THR A 92 12.88 -29.43 -9.00
CA THR A 92 12.97 -29.24 -7.56
C THR A 92 13.61 -27.89 -7.24
N VAL A 93 12.83 -26.98 -6.62
CA VAL A 93 13.30 -25.68 -6.13
C VAL A 93 13.43 -25.75 -4.62
N GLU A 94 14.55 -25.26 -4.09
CA GLU A 94 14.76 -25.11 -2.66
C GLU A 94 14.93 -23.63 -2.30
N TYR A 95 14.19 -23.17 -1.28
CA TYR A 95 14.40 -21.89 -0.61
C TYR A 95 14.96 -22.14 0.78
N THR A 96 16.05 -21.46 1.13
CA THR A 96 16.64 -21.50 2.47
C THR A 96 16.42 -20.15 3.14
N LEU A 97 15.75 -20.17 4.30
CA LEU A 97 15.41 -18.98 5.07
C LEU A 97 16.49 -18.63 6.10
N CYS A 98 16.62 -17.35 6.43
CA CYS A 98 17.51 -16.85 7.49
C CYS A 98 17.07 -17.35 8.89
N GLN A 99 15.76 -17.50 9.08
CA GLN A 99 15.14 -17.94 10.33
C GLN A 99 13.79 -18.63 10.04
N PRO A 100 13.27 -19.46 10.94
CA PRO A 100 11.95 -20.04 10.78
C PRO A 100 10.88 -18.94 10.63
N THR A 101 10.18 -18.94 9.49
CA THR A 101 9.19 -17.93 9.14
C THR A 101 7.86 -18.61 8.85
N SER A 102 6.95 -18.60 9.82
CA SER A 102 5.67 -19.33 9.77
C SER A 102 4.77 -18.91 8.60
N PHE A 103 4.89 -17.65 8.17
CA PHE A 103 4.09 -17.05 7.10
C PHE A 103 4.75 -17.16 5.70
N PHE A 104 5.95 -17.72 5.55
CA PHE A 104 6.67 -17.80 4.27
C PHE A 104 5.82 -18.36 3.13
N MET A 105 5.06 -19.42 3.42
CA MET A 105 4.17 -20.00 2.41
C MET A 105 3.14 -19.03 1.86
N THR A 106 2.69 -18.04 2.65
CA THR A 106 1.73 -17.03 2.20
C THR A 106 2.37 -15.96 1.33
N MET A 107 3.67 -15.73 1.48
CA MET A 107 4.46 -14.79 0.65
C MET A 107 4.61 -15.27 -0.79
N LEU A 108 4.56 -16.59 -1.04
CA LEU A 108 4.77 -17.16 -2.37
C LEU A 108 3.69 -16.78 -3.41
N GLY A 109 2.62 -16.13 -2.99
CA GLY A 109 1.64 -15.52 -3.87
C GLY A 109 2.09 -14.17 -4.46
N TYR A 110 3.16 -13.60 -3.95
CA TYR A 110 3.68 -12.31 -4.40
C TYR A 110 4.55 -12.44 -5.65
N ASN A 111 4.58 -11.39 -6.48
CA ASN A 111 5.29 -11.39 -7.77
C ASN A 111 6.80 -11.62 -7.64
N VAL A 112 7.41 -11.28 -6.51
CA VAL A 112 8.85 -11.50 -6.26
C VAL A 112 9.26 -12.98 -6.33
N PHE A 113 8.32 -13.89 -6.10
CA PHE A 113 8.52 -15.33 -6.19
C PHE A 113 8.06 -15.93 -7.52
N ALA A 114 7.61 -15.09 -8.46
CA ALA A 114 7.16 -15.58 -9.76
C ALA A 114 8.36 -16.10 -10.59
N PRO A 115 8.22 -17.24 -11.29
CA PRO A 115 9.24 -17.73 -12.18
C PRO A 115 9.36 -16.84 -13.42
N MET A 116 10.55 -16.77 -14.00
CA MET A 116 10.85 -16.11 -15.27
C MET A 116 11.59 -17.09 -16.18
N SER A 117 11.10 -17.29 -17.42
CA SER A 117 11.80 -18.16 -18.35
C SER A 117 13.20 -17.62 -18.66
N ARG A 118 14.23 -18.25 -18.08
CA ARG A 118 15.63 -17.83 -18.27
C ARG A 118 16.00 -17.72 -19.74
N SER A 119 15.72 -18.76 -20.52
CA SER A 119 16.09 -18.80 -21.94
C SER A 119 15.37 -17.73 -22.76
N TYR A 120 14.10 -17.43 -22.42
CA TYR A 120 13.36 -16.38 -23.11
C TYR A 120 13.88 -14.99 -22.72
N TYR A 121 14.14 -14.76 -21.45
CA TYR A 121 14.76 -13.54 -20.95
C TYR A 121 16.10 -13.23 -21.63
N GLU A 122 17.00 -14.22 -21.68
CA GLU A 122 18.28 -14.09 -22.36
C GLU A 122 18.12 -13.81 -23.86
N SER A 123 17.12 -14.44 -24.52
CA SER A 123 16.79 -14.19 -25.93
C SER A 123 16.34 -12.76 -26.21
N LYS A 124 15.87 -12.05 -25.17
CA LYS A 124 15.45 -10.65 -25.21
C LYS A 124 16.54 -9.68 -24.74
N GLY A 125 17.79 -10.15 -24.70
CA GLY A 125 18.96 -9.35 -24.33
C GLY A 125 19.14 -9.23 -22.81
N GLY A 126 18.40 -9.99 -22.02
CA GLY A 126 18.53 -10.04 -20.57
C GLY A 126 19.85 -10.68 -20.13
N LYS A 127 20.42 -10.16 -19.06
CA LYS A 127 21.62 -10.65 -18.38
C LYS A 127 21.42 -10.52 -16.89
N PHE A 128 22.30 -11.13 -16.10
CA PHE A 128 22.22 -11.19 -14.66
C PHE A 128 23.46 -10.64 -13.97
N GLY A 129 23.29 -10.21 -12.71
CA GLY A 129 24.37 -9.73 -11.85
C GLY A 129 25.11 -8.54 -12.46
N ALA A 130 26.43 -8.57 -12.41
CA ALA A 130 27.28 -7.47 -12.89
C ALA A 130 27.12 -7.13 -14.39
N ASP A 131 26.58 -8.07 -15.21
CA ASP A 131 26.31 -7.86 -16.62
C ASP A 131 24.89 -7.33 -16.90
N PHE A 132 24.05 -7.16 -15.88
CA PHE A 132 22.70 -6.62 -16.02
C PHE A 132 22.75 -5.17 -16.49
N ASP A 133 22.05 -4.89 -17.60
CA ASP A 133 21.90 -3.53 -18.16
C ASP A 133 20.56 -3.42 -18.90
N ASN A 134 19.53 -2.88 -18.23
CA ASN A 134 18.23 -2.64 -18.83
C ASN A 134 18.17 -1.44 -19.77
N SER A 135 19.23 -0.63 -19.82
CA SER A 135 19.39 0.50 -20.74
C SER A 135 19.98 0.09 -22.08
N ALA A 136 20.57 -1.10 -22.18
CA ALA A 136 21.19 -1.60 -23.40
C ALA A 136 20.17 -1.67 -24.56
N ALA A 137 20.56 -1.28 -25.76
CA ALA A 137 19.70 -1.33 -26.94
C ALA A 137 19.21 -2.74 -27.29
N SER A 138 19.95 -3.78 -26.87
CA SER A 138 19.57 -5.19 -27.02
C SER A 138 18.56 -5.67 -25.99
N TYR A 139 18.36 -4.95 -24.89
CA TYR A 139 17.42 -5.33 -23.84
C TYR A 139 16.00 -4.92 -24.23
N THR A 140 15.17 -5.90 -24.54
CA THR A 140 13.77 -5.69 -24.92
C THR A 140 12.78 -6.36 -23.97
N TYR A 141 13.27 -7.17 -23.02
CA TYR A 141 12.39 -7.88 -22.07
C TYR A 141 11.43 -6.93 -21.35
N GLY A 142 10.15 -7.28 -21.33
CA GLY A 142 9.11 -6.51 -20.68
C GLY A 142 8.62 -5.25 -21.41
N LYS A 143 9.24 -4.83 -22.52
CA LYS A 143 8.86 -3.59 -23.22
C LYS A 143 7.53 -3.70 -23.97
N THR A 144 7.19 -4.89 -24.43
CA THR A 144 5.91 -5.17 -25.09
C THR A 144 5.39 -6.55 -24.67
N PRO A 145 4.10 -6.87 -24.86
CA PRO A 145 3.57 -8.21 -24.59
C PRO A 145 4.30 -9.36 -25.31
N SER A 146 4.91 -9.09 -26.45
CA SER A 146 5.69 -10.08 -27.22
C SER A 146 7.13 -10.27 -26.71
N ASP A 147 7.52 -9.49 -25.73
CA ASP A 147 8.87 -9.57 -25.12
C ASP A 147 8.85 -10.30 -23.78
N ILE A 148 7.70 -10.88 -23.39
CA ILE A 148 7.49 -11.66 -22.17
C ILE A 148 7.05 -13.07 -22.56
N ALA A 149 7.48 -14.09 -21.80
CA ALA A 149 6.92 -15.44 -21.85
C ALA A 149 5.89 -15.61 -20.72
N TYR A 150 4.89 -16.43 -20.96
CA TYR A 150 3.75 -16.64 -20.07
C TYR A 150 3.62 -18.11 -19.69
N CYS A 151 3.42 -18.41 -18.41
CA CYS A 151 3.05 -19.74 -17.92
C CYS A 151 1.74 -19.74 -17.12
N GLY A 152 1.15 -18.56 -16.92
CA GLY A 152 -0.10 -18.37 -16.18
C GLY A 152 -1.37 -18.63 -17.03
N PRO A 153 -2.56 -18.42 -16.45
CA PRO A 153 -3.85 -18.73 -17.07
C PRO A 153 -4.21 -17.84 -18.26
N TYR A 154 -3.57 -16.66 -18.38
CA TYR A 154 -3.88 -15.70 -19.44
C TYR A 154 -2.60 -15.13 -20.07
N LEU A 155 -2.77 -14.69 -21.33
CA LEU A 155 -1.78 -14.00 -22.13
C LEU A 155 -2.24 -12.56 -22.36
N VAL A 156 -1.33 -11.59 -22.35
CA VAL A 156 -1.62 -10.24 -22.83
C VAL A 156 -1.63 -10.26 -24.36
N SER A 157 -2.81 -10.29 -24.95
CA SER A 157 -3.00 -10.35 -26.40
C SER A 157 -3.08 -8.99 -27.07
N ASN A 158 -3.41 -7.93 -26.32
CA ASN A 158 -3.33 -6.55 -26.75
C ASN A 158 -2.99 -5.66 -25.58
N PHE A 159 -2.14 -4.66 -25.81
CA PHE A 159 -1.82 -3.60 -24.88
C PHE A 159 -1.77 -2.27 -25.66
N THR A 160 -2.69 -1.38 -25.35
CA THR A 160 -2.70 -0.01 -25.86
C THR A 160 -2.74 0.92 -24.66
N SER A 161 -1.65 1.67 -24.45
CA SER A 161 -1.53 2.60 -23.32
C SER A 161 -2.70 3.57 -23.29
N GLU A 162 -3.20 3.85 -22.09
CA GLU A 162 -4.34 4.76 -21.85
C GLU A 162 -5.59 4.44 -22.69
N ASN A 163 -5.78 3.18 -23.03
CA ASN A 163 -6.92 2.74 -23.82
C ASN A 163 -7.41 1.36 -23.40
N THR A 164 -6.71 0.28 -23.78
CA THR A 164 -7.23 -1.06 -23.59
C THR A 164 -6.13 -2.09 -23.34
N ILE A 165 -6.35 -2.96 -22.37
CA ILE A 165 -5.56 -4.19 -22.18
C ILE A 165 -6.50 -5.39 -22.39
N VAL A 166 -6.10 -6.32 -23.25
CA VAL A 166 -6.87 -7.55 -23.50
C VAL A 166 -6.03 -8.75 -23.08
N PHE A 167 -6.60 -9.54 -22.19
CA PHE A 167 -6.08 -10.83 -21.79
C PHE A 167 -6.90 -11.94 -22.43
N THR A 168 -6.24 -12.94 -23.02
CA THR A 168 -6.89 -14.14 -23.58
C THR A 168 -6.43 -15.38 -22.82
N ALA A 169 -7.32 -16.34 -22.64
CA ALA A 169 -7.00 -17.59 -21.95
C ALA A 169 -5.82 -18.29 -22.62
N ASN A 170 -4.84 -18.70 -21.83
CA ASN A 170 -3.66 -19.43 -22.31
C ASN A 170 -4.03 -20.87 -22.66
N PRO A 171 -3.92 -21.29 -23.93
CA PRO A 171 -4.31 -22.63 -24.36
C PRO A 171 -3.37 -23.73 -23.87
N ALA A 172 -2.16 -23.36 -23.43
CA ALA A 172 -1.15 -24.27 -22.89
C ALA A 172 -1.07 -24.24 -21.36
N TYR A 173 -1.93 -23.48 -20.67
CA TYR A 173 -1.96 -23.47 -19.23
C TYR A 173 -2.27 -24.87 -18.67
N TRP A 174 -1.53 -25.31 -17.67
CA TRP A 174 -1.66 -26.66 -17.11
C TRP A 174 -3.09 -26.96 -16.60
N ASN A 175 -3.81 -25.95 -16.12
CA ASN A 175 -5.16 -26.06 -15.58
C ASN A 175 -6.21 -25.36 -16.46
N LYS A 176 -6.01 -25.34 -17.77
CA LYS A 176 -6.83 -24.63 -18.77
C LYS A 176 -8.31 -25.01 -18.78
N ASP A 177 -8.62 -26.27 -18.39
CA ASP A 177 -9.98 -26.77 -18.40
C ASP A 177 -10.86 -26.13 -17.31
N ASN A 178 -10.23 -25.54 -16.28
CA ASN A 178 -10.90 -24.77 -15.23
C ASN A 178 -10.98 -23.24 -15.56
N ILE A 179 -10.44 -22.80 -16.67
CA ILE A 179 -10.53 -21.40 -17.10
C ILE A 179 -11.83 -21.20 -17.88
N THR A 180 -12.87 -20.70 -17.22
CA THR A 180 -14.20 -20.46 -17.80
C THR A 180 -14.27 -19.16 -18.60
N ILE A 181 -13.69 -18.07 -18.08
CA ILE A 181 -13.62 -16.76 -18.75
C ILE A 181 -12.50 -16.83 -19.79
N LYS A 182 -12.83 -16.60 -21.06
CA LYS A 182 -11.85 -16.75 -22.16
C LYS A 182 -11.16 -15.45 -22.54
N THR A 183 -11.78 -14.31 -22.23
CA THR A 183 -11.24 -12.98 -22.51
C THR A 183 -11.57 -12.06 -21.36
N LEU A 184 -10.57 -11.31 -20.90
CA LEU A 184 -10.70 -10.19 -19.96
C LEU A 184 -10.29 -8.93 -20.70
N THR A 185 -11.10 -7.89 -20.62
CA THR A 185 -10.80 -6.61 -21.26
C THR A 185 -10.81 -5.52 -20.20
N TRP A 186 -9.70 -4.83 -20.04
CA TRP A 186 -9.60 -3.66 -19.18
C TRP A 186 -9.67 -2.41 -20.06
N LEU A 187 -10.59 -1.52 -19.76
CA LEU A 187 -10.73 -0.23 -20.40
C LEU A 187 -10.18 0.86 -19.50
N TYR A 188 -9.36 1.73 -20.08
CA TYR A 188 -8.83 2.88 -19.36
C TYR A 188 -9.94 3.88 -19.03
N ASN A 189 -9.88 4.42 -17.83
CA ASN A 189 -10.73 5.53 -17.38
C ASN A 189 -9.83 6.61 -16.77
N ASP A 190 -9.84 7.80 -17.32
CA ASP A 190 -9.07 8.95 -16.87
C ASP A 190 -9.64 9.62 -15.60
N GLY A 191 -10.81 9.16 -15.15
CA GLY A 191 -11.46 9.69 -13.93
C GLY A 191 -12.14 11.04 -14.09
N GLN A 192 -12.14 11.64 -15.29
CA GLN A 192 -12.74 12.97 -15.54
C GLN A 192 -14.27 12.94 -15.51
N ASP A 193 -14.89 11.84 -15.94
CA ASP A 193 -16.33 11.65 -15.87
C ASP A 193 -16.68 10.71 -14.71
N ALA A 194 -17.21 11.28 -13.63
CA ALA A 194 -17.59 10.54 -12.42
C ALA A 194 -18.67 9.48 -12.66
N LEU A 195 -19.47 9.60 -13.74
CA LEU A 195 -20.54 8.65 -14.09
C LEU A 195 -20.11 7.63 -15.14
N LYS A 196 -18.90 7.74 -15.73
CA LYS A 196 -18.48 6.86 -16.84
C LYS A 196 -18.62 5.38 -16.50
N GLY A 197 -18.07 4.93 -15.38
CA GLY A 197 -18.15 3.52 -14.98
C GLY A 197 -19.59 3.03 -14.81
N TYR A 198 -20.44 3.83 -14.18
CA TYR A 198 -21.86 3.55 -14.03
C TYR A 198 -22.56 3.46 -15.39
N ASN A 199 -22.42 4.47 -16.25
CA ASN A 199 -23.06 4.51 -17.57
C ASN A 199 -22.61 3.36 -18.48
N ASP A 200 -21.31 3.04 -18.48
CA ASP A 200 -20.76 1.93 -19.25
C ASP A 200 -21.29 0.58 -18.75
N THR A 201 -21.48 0.43 -17.43
CA THR A 201 -22.11 -0.77 -16.85
C THR A 201 -23.60 -0.86 -17.24
N MET A 202 -24.34 0.22 -17.11
CA MET A 202 -25.78 0.23 -17.44
C MET A 202 -26.03 0.03 -18.94
N SER A 203 -25.11 0.42 -19.81
CA SER A 203 -25.19 0.18 -21.26
C SER A 203 -24.62 -1.19 -21.68
N GLY A 204 -24.03 -1.97 -20.75
CA GLY A 204 -23.47 -3.29 -21.07
C GLY A 204 -22.09 -3.24 -21.72
N VAL A 205 -21.38 -2.12 -21.65
CA VAL A 205 -19.97 -2.00 -22.07
C VAL A 205 -19.05 -2.63 -21.03
N LEU A 206 -19.39 -2.48 -19.74
CA LEU A 206 -18.71 -3.11 -18.61
C LEU A 206 -19.61 -4.12 -17.91
N ASP A 207 -19.03 -5.15 -17.32
CA ASP A 207 -19.72 -6.14 -16.49
C ASP A 207 -20.03 -5.61 -15.08
N GLY A 208 -19.31 -4.58 -14.63
CA GLY A 208 -19.51 -3.91 -13.35
C GLY A 208 -18.49 -2.78 -13.15
N ALA A 209 -18.80 -1.88 -12.23
CA ALA A 209 -17.94 -0.78 -11.86
C ALA A 209 -18.09 -0.43 -10.37
N GLY A 210 -17.06 0.16 -9.78
CA GLY A 210 -17.17 0.79 -8.47
C GLY A 210 -18.08 2.02 -8.54
N LEU A 211 -18.95 2.18 -7.53
CA LEU A 211 -19.78 3.37 -7.41
C LEU A 211 -19.09 4.40 -6.53
N ASN A 212 -18.81 5.56 -7.09
CA ASN A 212 -18.50 6.76 -6.32
C ASN A 212 -19.80 7.45 -5.85
N ALA A 213 -19.69 8.53 -5.08
CA ALA A 213 -20.84 9.25 -4.53
C ALA A 213 -21.85 9.68 -5.62
N SER A 214 -21.37 10.27 -6.73
CA SER A 214 -22.20 10.74 -7.84
C SER A 214 -22.92 9.57 -8.53
N ALA A 215 -22.21 8.46 -8.78
CA ALA A 215 -22.77 7.26 -9.40
C ALA A 215 -23.79 6.56 -8.48
N ALA A 216 -23.56 6.55 -7.16
CA ALA A 216 -24.52 6.02 -6.19
C ALA A 216 -25.84 6.82 -6.19
N GLU A 217 -25.77 8.16 -6.22
CA GLU A 217 -26.95 9.02 -6.31
C GLU A 217 -27.67 8.86 -7.67
N GLN A 218 -26.94 8.71 -8.78
CA GLN A 218 -27.56 8.42 -10.08
C GLN A 218 -28.27 7.06 -10.06
N ALA A 219 -27.65 6.02 -9.49
CA ALA A 219 -28.26 4.69 -9.37
C ALA A 219 -29.55 4.71 -8.54
N LYS A 220 -29.63 5.52 -7.46
CA LYS A 220 -30.86 5.76 -6.68
C LYS A 220 -31.91 6.48 -7.52
N THR A 221 -31.52 7.51 -8.27
CA THR A 221 -32.44 8.26 -9.16
C THR A 221 -33.01 7.35 -10.25
N ASP A 222 -32.22 6.45 -10.79
CA ASP A 222 -32.64 5.48 -11.80
C ASP A 222 -33.43 4.29 -11.21
N GLY A 223 -33.50 4.20 -9.87
CA GLY A 223 -34.25 3.16 -9.16
C GLY A 223 -33.59 1.77 -9.21
N VAL A 224 -32.29 1.70 -9.47
CA VAL A 224 -31.55 0.42 -9.61
C VAL A 224 -30.61 0.16 -8.45
N PHE A 225 -30.40 1.12 -7.54
CA PHE A 225 -29.44 1.01 -6.45
C PHE A 225 -29.70 -0.24 -5.60
N ASP A 226 -30.90 -0.42 -5.09
CA ASP A 226 -31.25 -1.53 -4.18
C ASP A 226 -31.22 -2.92 -4.84
N THR A 227 -31.15 -2.98 -6.18
CA THR A 227 -31.21 -4.25 -6.93
C THR A 227 -29.89 -4.64 -7.57
N LEU A 228 -29.02 -3.68 -7.87
CA LEU A 228 -27.77 -3.91 -8.60
C LEU A 228 -26.53 -3.53 -7.79
N ALA A 229 -26.65 -2.61 -6.80
CA ALA A 229 -25.51 -2.24 -5.97
C ALA A 229 -25.35 -3.20 -4.78
N TYR A 230 -24.12 -3.42 -4.37
CA TYR A 230 -23.78 -4.13 -3.14
C TYR A 230 -22.53 -3.53 -2.51
N VAL A 231 -22.39 -3.70 -1.21
CA VAL A 231 -21.16 -3.34 -0.49
C VAL A 231 -20.28 -4.58 -0.43
N SER A 232 -19.03 -4.45 -0.88
CA SER A 232 -18.05 -5.53 -0.79
C SER A 232 -17.68 -5.82 0.67
N ALA A 233 -17.08 -6.98 0.92
CA ALA A 233 -16.45 -7.26 2.21
C ALA A 233 -15.33 -6.24 2.50
N THR A 234 -14.97 -6.07 3.78
CA THR A 234 -13.87 -5.21 4.22
C THR A 234 -12.57 -5.63 3.52
N ASP A 235 -11.92 -4.69 2.87
CA ASP A 235 -10.59 -4.90 2.29
C ASP A 235 -9.55 -5.02 3.42
N ALA A 236 -8.54 -5.81 3.18
CA ALA A 236 -7.38 -5.90 4.07
C ALA A 236 -6.46 -4.67 3.98
N THR A 237 -6.56 -3.88 2.91
CA THR A 237 -5.79 -2.66 2.74
C THR A 237 -6.34 -1.54 3.63
N THR A 238 -5.46 -0.93 4.42
CA THR A 238 -5.77 0.27 5.20
C THR A 238 -5.12 1.48 4.53
N PHE A 239 -5.95 2.45 4.14
CA PHE A 239 -5.46 3.75 3.67
C PHE A 239 -5.34 4.71 4.85
N SER A 240 -4.23 5.45 4.90
CA SER A 240 -3.90 6.35 5.99
C SER A 240 -3.37 7.67 5.46
N ALA A 241 -3.55 8.72 6.24
CA ALA A 241 -2.87 9.99 6.02
C ALA A 241 -1.64 10.06 6.94
N PHE A 242 -0.59 10.70 6.45
CA PHE A 242 0.70 10.79 7.13
C PHE A 242 1.10 12.24 7.36
N LEU A 243 1.68 12.50 8.53
CA LEU A 243 2.29 13.77 8.90
C LEU A 243 3.80 13.63 8.77
N ASN A 244 4.44 14.42 7.91
CA ASN A 244 5.88 14.38 7.71
C ASN A 244 6.59 15.23 8.78
N VAL A 245 7.35 14.61 9.65
CA VAL A 245 8.06 15.30 10.73
C VAL A 245 9.44 15.83 10.33
N ASN A 246 9.91 15.58 9.10
CA ASN A 246 11.27 15.92 8.66
C ASN A 246 11.33 16.54 7.26
N ARG A 247 10.25 17.10 6.78
CA ARG A 247 10.21 17.74 5.47
C ARG A 247 11.27 18.83 5.32
N ALA A 248 12.06 18.75 4.25
CA ALA A 248 12.98 19.81 3.82
C ALA A 248 12.66 20.33 2.42
N ALA A 249 12.07 19.50 1.54
CA ALA A 249 11.74 19.88 0.18
C ALA A 249 10.56 20.86 0.11
N THR A 250 10.67 21.83 -0.81
CA THR A 250 9.62 22.79 -1.16
C THR A 250 9.16 22.64 -2.62
N SER A 251 9.71 21.67 -3.34
CA SER A 251 9.28 21.27 -4.67
C SER A 251 9.48 19.77 -4.86
N ASN A 252 8.79 19.18 -5.83
CA ASN A 252 8.98 17.77 -6.18
C ASN A 252 10.41 17.52 -6.63
N VAL A 253 11.18 16.71 -5.89
CA VAL A 253 12.61 16.48 -6.15
C VAL A 253 12.86 15.73 -7.45
N ASN A 254 11.89 14.93 -7.92
CA ASN A 254 12.01 14.14 -9.15
C ASN A 254 12.00 14.99 -10.43
N ASP A 255 11.21 16.06 -10.49
CA ASP A 255 10.98 16.83 -11.72
C ASP A 255 10.71 18.32 -11.50
N GLY A 256 10.57 18.77 -10.25
CA GLY A 256 10.22 20.15 -9.93
C GLY A 256 8.81 20.59 -10.36
N SER A 257 7.93 19.62 -10.70
CA SER A 257 6.61 19.90 -11.29
C SER A 257 5.63 20.62 -10.36
N VAL A 258 5.81 20.45 -9.04
CA VAL A 258 4.94 21.04 -8.02
C VAL A 258 5.80 21.82 -7.04
N VAL A 259 5.44 23.07 -6.81
CA VAL A 259 6.16 23.98 -5.90
C VAL A 259 5.25 24.38 -4.74
N SER A 260 5.76 24.24 -3.53
CA SER A 260 5.09 24.63 -2.29
C SER A 260 4.87 26.15 -2.24
N PRO A 261 3.73 26.64 -1.70
CA PRO A 261 3.59 28.05 -1.35
C PRO A 261 4.63 28.57 -0.34
N LYS A 262 5.34 27.68 0.36
CA LYS A 262 6.44 28.00 1.30
C LYS A 262 7.82 28.07 0.63
N GLU A 263 7.90 27.95 -0.69
CA GLU A 263 9.17 28.09 -1.41
C GLU A 263 9.82 29.46 -1.15
N GLY A 264 11.06 29.44 -0.65
CA GLY A 264 11.79 30.64 -0.26
C GLY A 264 11.40 31.28 1.08
N ASP A 265 10.46 30.70 1.82
CA ASP A 265 10.05 31.11 3.15
C ASP A 265 10.64 30.19 4.23
N GLU A 266 11.90 30.42 4.58
CA GLU A 266 12.63 29.63 5.59
C GLU A 266 11.98 29.73 6.98
N GLU A 267 11.34 30.87 7.30
CA GLU A 267 10.65 31.06 8.58
C GLU A 267 9.42 30.16 8.66
N ALA A 268 8.58 30.14 7.63
CA ALA A 268 7.41 29.26 7.59
C ALA A 268 7.82 27.78 7.66
N MET A 269 8.87 27.37 6.93
CA MET A 269 9.38 25.99 6.97
C MET A 269 9.87 25.62 8.38
N THR A 270 10.68 26.47 9.02
CA THR A 270 11.20 26.23 10.36
C THR A 270 10.10 26.11 11.40
N ARG A 271 9.10 26.99 11.33
CA ARG A 271 7.95 26.99 12.25
C ARG A 271 7.09 25.75 12.08
N THR A 272 6.80 25.38 10.83
CA THR A 272 6.05 24.15 10.53
C THR A 272 6.80 22.91 11.03
N HIS A 273 8.10 22.80 10.75
CA HIS A 273 8.92 21.70 11.23
C HIS A 273 8.89 21.59 12.78
N ALA A 274 9.06 22.70 13.49
CA ALA A 274 9.01 22.72 14.96
C ALA A 274 7.63 22.27 15.48
N ALA A 275 6.53 22.69 14.84
CA ALA A 275 5.18 22.30 15.19
C ALA A 275 4.95 20.81 14.94
N PHE A 276 5.41 20.27 13.82
CA PHE A 276 5.25 18.84 13.48
C PHE A 276 6.10 17.91 14.34
N LEU A 277 7.19 18.40 14.96
CA LEU A 277 7.93 17.64 15.98
C LEU A 277 7.20 17.58 17.33
N ASN A 278 6.21 18.43 17.56
CA ASN A 278 5.41 18.42 18.77
C ASN A 278 4.27 17.38 18.68
N VAL A 279 4.21 16.43 19.60
CA VAL A 279 3.20 15.36 19.58
C VAL A 279 1.79 15.88 19.78
N HIS A 280 1.60 16.88 20.65
CA HIS A 280 0.30 17.49 20.92
C HIS A 280 -0.23 18.24 19.68
N PHE A 281 0.66 18.89 18.91
CA PHE A 281 0.29 19.53 17.66
C PHE A 281 -0.18 18.50 16.60
N ARG A 282 0.52 17.39 16.46
CA ARG A 282 0.10 16.31 15.55
C ARG A 282 -1.23 15.70 15.98
N ARG A 283 -1.43 15.45 17.30
CA ARG A 283 -2.69 14.94 17.83
C ARG A 283 -3.84 15.91 17.59
N ALA A 284 -3.62 17.21 17.77
CA ALA A 284 -4.62 18.22 17.46
C ALA A 284 -5.08 18.16 15.99
N ILE A 285 -4.16 18.00 15.03
CA ILE A 285 -4.50 17.81 13.62
C ILE A 285 -5.32 16.53 13.43
N MET A 286 -4.87 15.39 13.99
CA MET A 286 -5.53 14.10 13.83
C MET A 286 -6.96 14.12 14.38
N PHE A 287 -7.17 14.73 15.55
CA PHE A 287 -8.50 14.79 16.18
C PHE A 287 -9.42 15.85 15.52
N ALA A 288 -8.85 16.77 14.76
CA ALA A 288 -9.60 17.75 13.96
C ALA A 288 -10.12 17.19 12.63
N LEU A 289 -9.73 15.98 12.22
CA LEU A 289 -10.11 15.39 10.94
C LEU A 289 -11.47 14.70 11.02
N ASP A 290 -12.51 15.30 10.43
CA ASP A 290 -13.80 14.65 10.18
C ASP A 290 -13.65 13.65 9.02
N ARG A 291 -13.19 12.42 9.37
CA ARG A 291 -12.93 11.37 8.39
C ARG A 291 -14.21 10.85 7.74
N ALA A 292 -15.35 10.96 8.42
CA ALA A 292 -16.64 10.59 7.85
C ALA A 292 -17.03 11.55 6.71
N THR A 293 -16.90 12.88 6.94
CA THR A 293 -17.14 13.87 5.88
C THR A 293 -16.15 13.75 4.72
N TYR A 294 -14.87 13.47 5.01
CA TYR A 294 -13.86 13.16 4.00
C TYR A 294 -14.25 11.93 3.16
N ASN A 295 -14.63 10.83 3.81
CA ASN A 295 -14.98 9.58 3.16
C ASN A 295 -16.26 9.70 2.31
N ALA A 296 -17.23 10.50 2.79
CA ALA A 296 -18.45 10.78 2.05
C ALA A 296 -18.22 11.36 0.65
N GLN A 297 -17.09 12.08 0.44
CA GLN A 297 -16.74 12.63 -0.89
C GLN A 297 -16.47 11.52 -1.92
N THR A 298 -16.12 10.33 -1.47
CA THR A 298 -15.84 9.19 -2.34
C THR A 298 -17.01 8.21 -2.40
N VAL A 299 -17.61 7.87 -1.24
CA VAL A 299 -18.60 6.77 -1.15
C VAL A 299 -20.04 7.25 -0.93
N GLY A 300 -20.25 8.56 -0.77
CA GLY A 300 -21.56 9.16 -0.46
C GLY A 300 -21.91 9.16 1.03
N GLU A 301 -22.90 9.96 1.40
CA GLU A 301 -23.30 10.17 2.79
C GLU A 301 -23.79 8.89 3.50
N ASP A 302 -24.50 8.00 2.78
CA ASP A 302 -25.06 6.77 3.36
C ASP A 302 -23.99 5.77 3.77
N LEU A 303 -22.82 5.79 3.11
CA LEU A 303 -21.73 4.84 3.30
C LEU A 303 -20.49 5.44 3.97
N LYS A 304 -20.58 6.69 4.46
CA LYS A 304 -19.42 7.45 4.98
C LYS A 304 -18.68 6.76 6.14
N TYR A 305 -19.34 5.88 6.87
CA TYR A 305 -18.73 5.08 7.93
C TYR A 305 -18.32 3.68 7.48
N ALA A 306 -18.87 3.16 6.39
CA ALA A 306 -18.76 1.74 6.02
C ALA A 306 -17.33 1.25 5.81
N SER A 307 -16.45 2.11 5.30
CA SER A 307 -15.04 1.78 5.05
C SER A 307 -14.06 2.40 6.06
N LEU A 308 -14.56 3.09 7.10
CA LEU A 308 -13.68 3.66 8.12
C LEU A 308 -13.15 2.57 9.06
N VAL A 309 -11.84 2.63 9.30
CA VAL A 309 -11.14 1.81 10.30
C VAL A 309 -10.44 2.73 11.30
N ASN A 310 -10.39 2.33 12.56
CA ASN A 310 -9.83 3.14 13.64
C ASN A 310 -8.49 2.62 14.16
N THR A 311 -8.04 1.48 13.65
CA THR A 311 -6.71 0.90 13.88
C THR A 311 -6.05 0.60 12.56
N TYR A 312 -4.71 0.55 12.52
CA TYR A 312 -3.98 0.32 11.27
C TYR A 312 -4.24 -1.08 10.71
N THR A 313 -4.38 -2.07 11.57
CA THR A 313 -4.92 -3.39 11.19
C THR A 313 -6.43 -3.33 11.20
N PRO A 314 -7.12 -3.63 10.08
CA PRO A 314 -8.58 -3.49 10.00
C PRO A 314 -9.32 -4.45 10.92
N GLY A 315 -10.38 -3.94 11.56
CA GLY A 315 -11.42 -4.72 12.22
C GLY A 315 -10.95 -5.83 13.16
N ASN A 316 -11.46 -7.02 12.89
CA ASN A 316 -11.23 -8.25 13.67
C ASN A 316 -10.16 -9.15 13.01
N PHE A 317 -9.23 -8.59 12.23
CA PHE A 317 -8.25 -9.38 11.48
C PHE A 317 -7.19 -9.99 12.38
N VAL A 318 -6.90 -9.36 13.52
CA VAL A 318 -5.84 -9.77 14.44
C VAL A 318 -6.39 -9.94 15.85
N SER A 319 -6.19 -11.12 16.43
CA SER A 319 -6.46 -11.42 17.82
C SER A 319 -5.32 -12.20 18.44
N LEU A 320 -5.21 -12.14 19.77
CA LEU A 320 -4.23 -12.92 20.52
C LEU A 320 -4.56 -14.41 20.46
N GLU A 321 -3.57 -15.27 20.23
CA GLU A 321 -3.72 -16.72 20.29
C GLU A 321 -3.65 -17.26 21.72
N GLU A 322 -2.93 -16.56 22.60
CA GLU A 322 -2.75 -16.92 24.02
C GLU A 322 -2.85 -15.70 24.93
N ASP A 323 -2.97 -15.92 26.23
CA ASP A 323 -2.92 -14.85 27.23
C ASP A 323 -1.58 -14.11 27.13
N THR A 324 -1.62 -12.83 26.79
CA THR A 324 -0.43 -12.03 26.53
C THR A 324 -0.37 -10.83 27.45
N THR A 325 0.80 -10.60 28.04
CA THR A 325 1.05 -9.43 28.88
C THR A 325 1.83 -8.39 28.10
N VAL A 326 1.29 -7.19 28.00
CA VAL A 326 1.94 -6.02 27.38
C VAL A 326 2.14 -4.89 28.40
N ASP A 327 3.14 -4.08 28.18
CA ASP A 327 3.36 -2.86 28.97
C ASP A 327 2.47 -1.74 28.42
N ILE A 328 1.60 -1.21 29.26
CA ILE A 328 0.77 -0.04 28.98
C ILE A 328 1.23 1.08 29.94
N ASN A 329 2.00 2.03 29.42
CA ASN A 329 2.55 3.16 30.19
C ASN A 329 3.25 2.73 31.51
N GLY A 330 4.11 1.72 31.43
CA GLY A 330 4.83 1.19 32.59
C GLY A 330 4.01 0.23 33.47
N THR A 331 2.81 -0.11 33.06
CA THR A 331 1.94 -1.06 33.76
C THR A 331 1.76 -2.35 32.95
N ALA A 332 2.23 -3.48 33.51
CA ALA A 332 2.04 -4.78 32.91
C ALA A 332 0.54 -5.15 32.91
N THR A 333 -0.07 -5.20 31.74
CA THR A 333 -1.51 -5.48 31.55
C THR A 333 -1.66 -6.78 30.77
N THR A 334 -2.40 -7.75 31.32
CA THR A 334 -2.62 -9.05 30.66
C THR A 334 -3.97 -9.04 29.93
N PHE A 335 -3.93 -9.38 28.65
CA PHE A 335 -5.09 -9.58 27.80
C PHE A 335 -5.28 -11.08 27.54
N PRO A 336 -6.50 -11.61 27.69
CA PRO A 336 -6.76 -13.02 27.42
C PRO A 336 -6.66 -13.38 25.94
N ALA A 337 -6.45 -14.66 25.66
CA ALA A 337 -6.57 -15.23 24.30
C ALA A 337 -7.91 -14.82 23.67
N GLY A 338 -7.90 -14.53 22.37
CA GLY A 338 -9.06 -14.03 21.63
C GLY A 338 -9.29 -12.52 21.71
N THR A 339 -8.50 -11.78 22.52
CA THR A 339 -8.59 -10.31 22.53
C THR A 339 -8.12 -9.75 21.19
N TYR A 340 -8.96 -8.93 20.56
CA TYR A 340 -8.63 -8.26 19.31
C TYR A 340 -7.68 -7.09 19.51
N TYR A 341 -6.82 -6.84 18.50
CA TYR A 341 -5.83 -5.75 18.52
C TYR A 341 -6.44 -4.39 18.85
N GLY A 342 -7.63 -4.07 18.30
CA GLY A 342 -8.32 -2.80 18.57
C GLY A 342 -8.62 -2.57 20.06
N ALA A 343 -8.94 -3.62 20.80
CA ALA A 343 -9.18 -3.51 22.25
C ALA A 343 -7.89 -3.19 23.04
N ILE A 344 -6.74 -3.72 22.57
CA ILE A 344 -5.42 -3.42 23.16
C ILE A 344 -5.03 -1.96 22.89
N VAL A 345 -5.25 -1.49 21.66
CA VAL A 345 -5.01 -0.08 21.28
C VAL A 345 -5.90 0.85 22.09
N GLN A 346 -7.19 0.48 22.33
CA GLN A 346 -8.09 1.28 23.18
C GLN A 346 -7.55 1.38 24.60
N ALA A 347 -7.03 0.29 25.16
CA ALA A 347 -6.45 0.31 26.49
C ALA A 347 -5.22 1.25 26.60
N GLN A 348 -4.40 1.34 25.54
CA GLN A 348 -3.31 2.31 25.48
C GLN A 348 -3.85 3.75 25.44
N ILE A 349 -4.86 4.02 24.61
CA ILE A 349 -5.49 5.34 24.49
C ILE A 349 -6.12 5.78 25.81
N ASP A 350 -6.82 4.88 26.49
CA ASP A 350 -7.41 5.15 27.79
C ASP A 350 -6.34 5.44 28.85
N ALA A 351 -5.21 4.74 28.83
CA ALA A 351 -4.06 4.97 29.72
C ALA A 351 -3.33 6.28 29.42
N ASP A 352 -3.34 6.75 28.17
CA ASP A 352 -2.84 8.07 27.77
C ASP A 352 -3.76 9.22 28.20
N GLY A 353 -4.95 8.91 28.75
CA GLY A 353 -5.93 9.89 29.20
C GLY A 353 -6.72 10.56 28.06
N LEU A 354 -6.68 10.01 26.85
CA LEU A 354 -7.40 10.52 25.69
C LEU A 354 -8.84 10.02 25.71
N THR A 355 -9.78 10.86 25.20
CA THR A 355 -11.22 10.55 25.22
C THR A 355 -11.72 9.97 23.89
N ILE A 356 -10.83 9.67 22.96
CA ILE A 356 -11.17 9.06 21.66
C ILE A 356 -11.48 7.56 21.80
N LYS A 357 -12.28 7.05 20.87
CA LYS A 357 -12.72 5.66 20.85
C LYS A 357 -12.33 4.99 19.54
N VAL A 358 -11.44 3.99 19.61
CA VAL A 358 -11.00 3.20 18.45
C VAL A 358 -11.58 1.80 18.45
N TRP A 359 -12.23 1.39 19.56
CA TRP A 359 -12.84 0.08 19.73
C TRP A 359 -14.26 0.21 20.27
N ASP A 360 -15.22 -0.43 19.59
CA ASP A 360 -16.60 -0.60 20.07
C ASP A 360 -16.78 -2.07 20.50
N PRO A 361 -16.86 -2.36 21.81
CA PRO A 361 -17.00 -3.73 22.32
C PRO A 361 -18.36 -4.35 22.04
N GLU A 362 -19.38 -3.55 21.72
CA GLU A 362 -20.76 -4.03 21.48
C GLU A 362 -21.01 -4.33 20.00
N ALA A 363 -20.12 -3.91 19.12
CA ALA A 363 -20.24 -4.17 17.69
C ALA A 363 -20.23 -5.67 17.39
N GLU A 364 -20.77 -6.05 16.24
CA GLU A 364 -20.77 -7.43 15.73
C GLU A 364 -21.35 -8.46 16.73
N GLY A 365 -22.41 -8.06 17.44
CA GLY A 365 -23.08 -8.93 18.42
C GLY A 365 -22.29 -9.17 19.71
N GLY A 366 -21.38 -8.27 20.04
CA GLY A 366 -20.53 -8.34 21.24
C GLY A 366 -19.15 -8.96 20.97
N ALA A 367 -18.78 -9.22 19.71
CA ALA A 367 -17.42 -9.60 19.35
C ALA A 367 -16.46 -8.40 19.39
N GLY A 368 -17.00 -7.20 19.18
CA GLY A 368 -16.27 -5.95 19.13
C GLY A 368 -15.70 -5.64 17.74
N SER A 369 -15.49 -4.35 17.45
CA SER A 369 -14.91 -3.90 16.18
C SER A 369 -14.20 -2.57 16.32
N SER A 370 -13.21 -2.33 15.44
CA SER A 370 -12.56 -1.03 15.23
C SER A 370 -13.00 -0.34 13.93
N THR A 371 -14.10 -0.81 13.30
CA THR A 371 -14.54 -0.33 11.98
C THR A 371 -15.94 0.26 12.00
N GLN A 372 -16.32 0.93 10.94
CA GLN A 372 -17.68 1.47 10.67
C GLN A 372 -18.12 2.62 11.60
N PHE A 373 -17.19 3.33 12.21
CA PHE A 373 -17.43 4.58 12.94
C PHE A 373 -16.19 5.47 12.87
N ASP A 374 -16.34 6.77 13.15
CA ASP A 374 -15.21 7.69 13.27
C ASP A 374 -14.89 7.90 14.76
N GLY A 375 -13.89 7.15 15.24
CA GLY A 375 -13.46 7.22 16.63
C GLY A 375 -12.39 8.26 16.90
N TRP A 376 -11.75 8.81 15.84
CA TRP A 376 -10.68 9.78 15.97
C TRP A 376 -11.14 11.24 15.93
N TYR A 377 -12.24 11.55 15.26
CA TYR A 377 -12.77 12.90 15.18
C TYR A 377 -13.31 13.35 16.54
N ASN A 378 -12.60 14.27 17.18
CA ASN A 378 -12.97 14.83 18.48
C ASN A 378 -12.51 16.30 18.57
N PRO A 379 -13.37 17.27 18.19
CA PRO A 379 -13.02 18.68 18.22
C PRO A 379 -12.62 19.21 19.61
N ASP A 380 -13.21 18.71 20.68
CA ASP A 380 -12.89 19.15 22.04
C ASP A 380 -11.48 18.66 22.45
N GLU A 381 -11.13 17.42 22.13
CA GLU A 381 -9.79 16.88 22.35
C GLU A 381 -8.75 17.59 21.47
N ALA A 382 -9.09 17.87 20.19
CA ALA A 382 -8.25 18.63 19.30
C ALA A 382 -7.89 20.02 19.86
N ALA A 383 -8.88 20.70 20.45
CA ALA A 383 -8.69 22.00 21.09
C ALA A 383 -7.78 21.92 22.33
N ALA A 384 -7.94 20.88 23.15
CA ALA A 384 -7.12 20.65 24.34
C ALA A 384 -5.66 20.35 23.97
N GLU A 385 -5.44 19.48 23.00
CA GLU A 385 -4.12 19.13 22.47
C GLU A 385 -3.44 20.37 21.82
N LEU A 386 -4.19 21.16 21.05
CA LEU A 386 -3.67 22.40 20.48
C LEU A 386 -3.23 23.40 21.57
N ALA A 387 -4.03 23.56 22.64
CA ALA A 387 -3.67 24.47 23.73
C ALA A 387 -2.34 24.06 24.39
N THR A 388 -2.14 22.78 24.65
CA THR A 388 -0.88 22.23 25.16
C THR A 388 0.26 22.46 24.18
N ALA A 389 0.05 22.20 22.89
CA ALA A 389 1.05 22.42 21.86
C ALA A 389 1.49 23.88 21.77
N VAL A 390 0.55 24.82 21.83
CA VAL A 390 0.81 26.27 21.80
C VAL A 390 1.72 26.68 22.95
N GLU A 391 1.47 26.21 24.17
CA GLU A 391 2.31 26.52 25.34
C GLU A 391 3.73 25.97 25.18
N GLU A 392 3.87 24.73 24.74
CA GLU A 392 5.16 24.08 24.54
C GLU A 392 5.98 24.69 23.40
N LEU A 393 5.31 25.06 22.29
CA LEU A 393 5.94 25.73 21.16
C LEU A 393 6.37 27.13 21.51
N ALA A 394 5.56 27.90 22.25
CA ALA A 394 5.92 29.23 22.75
C ALA A 394 7.15 29.17 23.64
N ALA A 395 7.29 28.17 24.50
CA ALA A 395 8.48 27.94 25.32
C ALA A 395 9.76 27.68 24.48
N LYS A 396 9.60 27.24 23.23
CA LYS A 396 10.68 27.06 22.24
C LYS A 396 10.84 28.27 21.29
N GLY A 397 10.09 29.36 21.51
CA GLY A 397 10.13 30.56 20.68
C GLY A 397 9.29 30.50 19.41
N VAL A 398 8.38 29.53 19.30
CA VAL A 398 7.44 29.40 18.17
C VAL A 398 6.04 29.78 18.64
N GLU A 399 5.62 30.99 18.34
CA GLU A 399 4.26 31.46 18.64
C GLU A 399 3.26 30.91 17.60
N VAL A 400 2.12 30.39 18.07
CA VAL A 400 1.05 29.86 17.22
C VAL A 400 -0.28 30.46 17.66
N SER A 401 -0.96 31.12 16.72
CA SER A 401 -2.28 31.74 16.91
C SER A 401 -2.97 31.92 15.56
N ALA A 402 -4.21 32.44 15.57
CA ALA A 402 -4.90 32.80 14.34
C ALA A 402 -4.24 33.96 13.58
N GLU A 403 -3.55 34.88 14.28
CA GLU A 403 -2.76 35.96 13.69
C GLU A 403 -1.37 35.52 13.23
N ASN A 404 -0.88 34.40 13.75
CA ASN A 404 0.42 33.84 13.42
C ASN A 404 0.32 32.29 13.24
N PRO A 405 -0.40 31.82 12.21
CA PRO A 405 -0.70 30.41 12.03
C PRO A 405 0.50 29.58 11.60
N ILE A 406 0.38 28.26 11.76
CA ILE A 406 1.23 27.28 11.07
C ILE A 406 0.61 26.98 9.70
N TYR A 407 1.40 27.08 8.65
CA TYR A 407 0.99 26.75 7.30
C TYR A 407 1.31 25.27 7.01
N MET A 408 0.29 24.49 6.66
CA MET A 408 0.38 23.07 6.37
C MET A 408 0.04 22.79 4.92
N ASP A 409 0.99 22.22 4.16
CA ASP A 409 0.79 21.87 2.76
C ASP A 409 0.22 20.47 2.61
N ILE A 410 -0.87 20.37 1.83
CA ILE A 410 -1.50 19.12 1.43
C ILE A 410 -1.51 19.05 -0.10
N PRO A 411 -0.67 18.24 -0.76
CA PRO A 411 -0.77 18.03 -2.19
C PRO A 411 -2.01 17.20 -2.53
N TYR A 412 -2.71 17.55 -3.60
CA TYR A 412 -3.87 16.81 -4.08
C TYR A 412 -3.91 16.73 -5.60
N PHE A 413 -4.45 15.64 -6.12
CA PHE A 413 -4.65 15.46 -7.55
C PHE A 413 -5.91 16.18 -8.02
N SER A 414 -5.76 17.20 -8.88
CA SER A 414 -6.88 17.99 -9.39
C SER A 414 -7.59 17.37 -10.60
N GLY A 415 -7.01 16.32 -11.19
CA GLY A 415 -7.60 15.59 -12.31
C GLY A 415 -8.86 14.77 -11.97
N SER A 416 -9.28 14.77 -10.69
CA SER A 416 -10.49 14.10 -10.24
C SER A 416 -11.27 14.99 -9.27
N GLU A 417 -12.57 15.19 -9.55
CA GLU A 417 -13.46 15.94 -8.67
C GLU A 417 -13.51 15.39 -7.24
N ALA A 418 -13.53 14.06 -7.10
CA ALA A 418 -13.57 13.42 -5.79
C ALA A 418 -12.33 13.75 -4.94
N PHE A 419 -11.14 13.78 -5.53
CA PHE A 419 -9.91 14.15 -4.81
C PHE A 419 -9.89 15.61 -4.42
N GLY A 420 -10.35 16.52 -5.30
CA GLY A 420 -10.52 17.93 -4.97
C GLY A 420 -11.51 18.15 -3.82
N ASN A 421 -12.63 17.44 -3.82
CA ASN A 421 -13.63 17.50 -2.75
C ASN A 421 -13.08 16.96 -1.42
N ARG A 422 -12.34 15.84 -1.45
CA ARG A 422 -11.64 15.30 -0.29
C ARG A 422 -10.65 16.29 0.32
N ALA A 423 -9.80 16.89 -0.50
CA ALA A 423 -8.82 17.89 -0.07
C ALA A 423 -9.51 19.11 0.59
N ASN A 424 -10.61 19.59 0.01
CA ASN A 424 -11.40 20.67 0.59
C ASN A 424 -12.08 20.26 1.90
N ALA A 425 -12.55 19.03 2.05
CA ALA A 425 -13.10 18.51 3.30
C ALA A 425 -12.05 18.50 4.42
N LEU A 426 -10.82 18.02 4.13
CA LEU A 426 -9.69 18.07 5.06
C LEU A 426 -9.38 19.50 5.50
N LYS A 427 -9.19 20.41 4.54
CA LYS A 427 -8.92 21.81 4.82
C LYS A 427 -9.97 22.42 5.72
N LYS A 428 -11.24 22.26 5.36
CA LYS A 428 -12.36 22.83 6.11
C LYS A 428 -12.43 22.27 7.53
N SER A 429 -12.25 20.97 7.72
CA SER A 429 -12.27 20.33 9.01
C SER A 429 -11.16 20.87 9.93
N ILE A 430 -9.91 20.84 9.48
CA ILE A 430 -8.75 21.29 10.24
C ILE A 430 -8.87 22.76 10.62
N GLU A 431 -9.10 23.63 9.65
CA GLU A 431 -9.16 25.10 9.89
C GLU A 431 -10.33 25.49 10.79
N THR A 432 -11.47 24.80 10.68
CA THR A 432 -12.64 25.09 11.52
C THR A 432 -12.39 24.68 12.96
N VAL A 433 -11.88 23.47 13.18
CA VAL A 433 -11.70 22.91 14.53
C VAL A 433 -10.54 23.61 15.24
N LEU A 434 -9.44 23.89 14.56
CA LEU A 434 -8.24 24.52 15.15
C LEU A 434 -8.28 26.06 15.13
N GLY A 435 -9.45 26.66 14.82
CA GLY A 435 -9.71 28.09 15.02
C GLY A 435 -8.76 29.03 14.26
N GLY A 436 -8.21 28.59 13.12
CA GLY A 436 -7.27 29.37 12.30
C GLY A 436 -5.82 29.35 12.80
N ALA A 437 -5.50 28.62 13.87
CA ALA A 437 -4.10 28.41 14.30
C ALA A 437 -3.29 27.55 13.29
N VAL A 438 -3.99 26.80 12.44
CA VAL A 438 -3.44 26.09 11.29
C VAL A 438 -4.16 26.52 10.04
N ILE A 439 -3.40 26.87 9.01
CA ILE A 439 -3.91 27.19 7.67
C ILE A 439 -3.42 26.11 6.70
N VAL A 440 -4.37 25.49 6.03
CA VAL A 440 -4.07 24.44 5.04
C VAL A 440 -3.87 25.06 3.66
N ASN A 441 -2.70 24.87 3.10
CA ASN A 441 -2.40 25.15 1.70
C ASN A 441 -2.70 23.89 0.88
N LEU A 442 -3.74 23.92 0.07
CA LEU A 442 -3.97 22.87 -0.93
C LEU A 442 -3.03 23.09 -2.10
N VAL A 443 -2.09 22.16 -2.29
CA VAL A 443 -1.07 22.22 -3.34
C VAL A 443 -1.54 21.37 -4.53
N GLU A 444 -1.89 22.05 -5.61
CA GLU A 444 -2.46 21.39 -6.78
C GLU A 444 -1.42 20.57 -7.56
N CYS A 445 -1.72 19.31 -7.82
CA CYS A 445 -1.02 18.42 -8.72
C CYS A 445 -1.94 18.12 -9.91
N VAL A 446 -1.54 18.58 -11.11
CA VAL A 446 -2.41 18.52 -12.31
C VAL A 446 -2.50 17.14 -12.92
N ASP A 447 -1.56 16.26 -12.64
CA ASP A 447 -1.56 14.87 -13.04
C ASP A 447 -1.20 13.94 -11.85
N SER A 448 -1.50 12.67 -11.98
CA SER A 448 -1.29 11.70 -10.91
C SER A 448 0.19 11.46 -10.59
N ASN A 449 1.10 11.54 -11.59
CA ASN A 449 2.53 11.38 -11.35
C ASN A 449 3.06 12.52 -10.49
N ALA A 450 2.67 13.76 -10.80
CA ALA A 450 3.06 14.93 -10.00
C ALA A 450 2.60 14.77 -8.52
N TRP A 451 1.42 14.18 -8.30
CA TRP A 451 0.94 13.89 -6.96
C TRP A 451 1.75 12.79 -6.27
N TYR A 452 2.06 11.70 -6.97
CA TYR A 452 2.94 10.64 -6.45
C TYR A 452 4.37 11.12 -6.20
N TYR A 453 4.90 12.00 -7.05
CA TYR A 453 6.21 12.64 -6.86
C TYR A 453 6.27 13.58 -5.66
N ALA A 454 5.14 14.07 -5.17
CA ALA A 454 5.13 14.85 -3.95
C ALA A 454 5.55 14.03 -2.72
N GLY A 455 5.38 12.70 -2.73
CA GLY A 455 5.73 11.89 -1.57
C GLY A 455 5.93 10.40 -1.83
N TYR A 456 5.06 9.75 -2.56
CA TYR A 456 5.09 8.29 -2.69
C TYR A 456 6.36 7.76 -3.39
N TYR A 457 6.85 8.50 -4.39
CA TYR A 457 8.04 8.15 -5.17
C TYR A 457 9.31 8.88 -4.72
N THR A 458 9.36 9.40 -3.50
CA THR A 458 10.61 9.88 -2.89
C THR A 458 11.32 8.74 -2.16
N ASP A 459 12.64 8.79 -2.08
CA ASP A 459 13.42 7.78 -1.34
C ASP A 459 13.44 8.09 0.16
N PHE A 460 13.40 9.37 0.53
CA PHE A 460 13.49 9.83 1.92
C PHE A 460 12.37 10.81 2.27
N GLY A 461 11.98 10.83 3.54
CA GLY A 461 10.95 11.73 4.03
C GLY A 461 11.30 13.21 3.92
N TYR A 462 12.59 13.58 4.02
CA TYR A 462 13.02 14.97 3.85
C TYR A 462 12.91 15.47 2.39
N GLU A 463 12.83 14.58 1.43
CA GLU A 463 12.62 14.86 0.01
C GLU A 463 11.15 15.05 -0.34
N ALA A 464 10.24 14.58 0.51
CA ALA A 464 8.82 14.66 0.27
C ALA A 464 8.31 16.10 0.39
N ASN A 465 7.54 16.54 -0.61
CA ASN A 465 7.01 17.89 -0.74
C ASN A 465 5.61 18.00 -0.10
N TYR A 466 5.47 17.60 1.16
CA TYR A 466 4.23 17.72 1.91
C TYR A 466 4.47 17.79 3.43
N ASP A 467 3.52 18.40 4.14
CA ASP A 467 3.40 18.28 5.59
C ASP A 467 2.37 17.22 5.97
N PHE A 468 1.30 17.10 5.19
CA PHE A 468 0.25 16.10 5.32
C PHE A 468 -0.02 15.45 3.95
N TYR A 469 -0.12 14.11 3.91
CA TYR A 469 -0.27 13.36 2.66
C TYR A 469 -1.27 12.21 2.84
N ASP A 470 -2.29 12.14 1.98
CA ASP A 470 -3.42 11.20 2.11
C ASP A 470 -3.47 10.15 0.99
N VAL A 471 -2.34 9.91 0.32
CA VAL A 471 -2.30 9.05 -0.87
C VAL A 471 -1.82 7.63 -0.60
N SER A 472 -1.40 7.34 0.61
CA SER A 472 -0.74 6.07 0.91
C SER A 472 -1.65 5.10 1.67
N GLY A 473 -1.44 3.81 1.44
CA GLY A 473 -2.09 2.71 2.14
C GLY A 473 -1.18 1.49 2.19
N TRP A 474 -1.54 0.53 3.01
CA TRP A 474 -0.83 -0.72 3.15
C TRP A 474 -1.80 -1.89 3.15
N GLY A 475 -1.59 -2.84 2.24
CA GLY A 475 -2.21 -4.15 2.24
C GLY A 475 -1.24 -5.19 2.78
N PRO A 476 -1.72 -6.30 3.35
CA PRO A 476 -0.83 -7.32 3.87
C PRO A 476 -0.09 -8.03 2.73
N ASP A 477 1.23 -8.08 2.82
CA ASP A 477 2.08 -8.81 1.87
C ASP A 477 2.08 -10.30 2.14
N TYR A 478 1.75 -10.68 3.38
CA TYR A 478 1.74 -12.07 3.85
C TYR A 478 0.73 -12.26 5.00
N GLY A 479 0.43 -13.51 5.33
CA GLY A 479 -0.60 -13.89 6.28
C GLY A 479 -0.16 -13.85 7.75
N ASP A 480 0.51 -12.76 8.16
CA ASP A 480 0.88 -12.48 9.54
C ASP A 480 0.65 -11.00 9.84
N PRO A 481 0.11 -10.63 11.02
CA PRO A 481 -0.12 -9.23 11.39
C PRO A 481 1.14 -8.37 11.42
N GLN A 482 2.31 -8.95 11.52
CA GLN A 482 3.59 -8.26 11.43
C GLN A 482 3.68 -7.40 10.17
N THR A 483 3.10 -7.84 9.04
CA THR A 483 3.09 -7.10 7.76
C THR A 483 2.54 -5.67 7.84
N TYR A 484 1.66 -5.39 8.80
CA TYR A 484 1.14 -4.03 9.02
C TYR A 484 2.07 -3.14 9.83
N LEU A 485 2.99 -3.73 10.59
CA LEU A 485 3.79 -3.02 11.59
C LEU A 485 5.25 -2.87 11.17
N ASP A 486 5.85 -3.88 10.55
CA ASP A 486 7.26 -3.88 10.15
C ASP A 486 7.57 -2.78 9.12
N THR A 487 6.60 -2.40 8.29
CA THR A 487 6.71 -1.29 7.35
C THR A 487 6.99 0.08 8.03
N PHE A 488 6.80 0.19 9.35
CA PHE A 488 7.13 1.37 10.16
C PHE A 488 8.40 1.19 11.00
N LEU A 489 9.05 0.02 10.96
CA LEU A 489 10.27 -0.24 11.70
C LEU A 489 11.49 0.18 10.89
N PRO A 490 12.35 1.10 11.42
CA PRO A 490 13.54 1.58 10.72
C PRO A 490 14.51 0.47 10.28
N ASP A 491 14.65 -0.56 11.11
CA ASP A 491 15.58 -1.67 10.86
C ASP A 491 15.06 -2.70 9.83
N TYR A 492 13.81 -2.54 9.36
CA TYR A 492 13.15 -3.43 8.40
C TYR A 492 12.98 -2.82 7.01
N SER A 493 13.78 -1.85 6.63
CA SER A 493 13.61 -1.10 5.36
C SER A 493 12.16 -0.63 5.14
N GLY A 494 11.48 -0.27 6.25
CA GLY A 494 10.05 -0.04 6.30
C GLY A 494 9.59 1.02 5.33
N TYR A 495 8.88 0.62 4.30
CA TYR A 495 8.44 1.50 3.22
C TYR A 495 7.70 2.75 3.71
N MET A 496 6.95 2.62 4.82
CA MET A 496 6.15 3.72 5.37
C MET A 496 6.92 4.67 6.28
N VAL A 497 8.14 4.35 6.70
CA VAL A 497 8.94 5.24 7.56
C VAL A 497 9.27 6.55 6.88
N LYS A 498 9.47 6.56 5.57
CA LYS A 498 9.65 7.78 4.78
C LYS A 498 8.40 8.65 4.76
N CYS A 499 7.20 8.06 4.75
CA CYS A 499 5.94 8.80 4.73
C CYS A 499 5.75 9.64 6.00
N ILE A 500 6.29 9.19 7.13
CA ILE A 500 6.27 9.91 8.40
C ILE A 500 7.53 10.74 8.66
N GLY A 501 8.50 10.72 7.76
CA GLY A 501 9.70 11.55 7.83
C GLY A 501 10.79 11.00 8.75
N LEU A 502 10.88 9.68 9.00
CA LEU A 502 11.93 9.11 9.86
C LEU A 502 13.25 8.86 9.12
N PHE A 503 13.29 8.91 7.81
CA PHE A 503 14.49 8.85 6.97
C PHE A 503 14.49 9.98 5.94
#